data_3e41e4072974ca6128f626bc2eb1f29b
#
_entry.id   3e41e4072974ca6128f626bc2eb1f29b
#
_cell.length_a   1.000
_cell.length_b   1.000
_cell.length_c   1.000
_cell.angle_alpha   90.00
_cell.angle_beta   90.00
_cell.angle_gamma   90.00
#
_symmetry.space_group_name_H-M   'P 1'
#
loop_
_entity.id
_entity.type
_entity.pdbx_description
1 polymer ?
#
loop_
_entity_poly.entity_id
_entity_poly.type
_entity_poly.pdbx_seq_one_letter_code
_entity_poly.pdbx_strand_id
1 'polypeptide(L)'
;MTSSPALLDLDITGIAHGGTFIARHEGRVVFVSDAVPGERVRARLTADSTDDSKSFWRAETVEVLEASPHRRPHVWADADVSRDPADRAGGADLGHIDLAHQRVLKRQVLTEALDRFAGPGLEAPQIEAVDSSDGTGWRTRVTLHVDDEGTVGPYAARSHRVIPVASHPLARPSIAEAALALADEAPGSIDLVEPGDGEVRIIRRDRVEGRPARGQGRRPKPEVVYEQIGDRRFQVDAGGFWQVHPRAASVLDAAVYGLLDDHVDPSATHLDLYGGVGLFAATLADLGGTDIVTVESSRRATGHAQQNLAPLDVNAVTARVDRYLAALPPTATAGAVVLDPPRAGAGRAVVDALHRLSPDAIAYVACDPVALARDLGTFREHGWKVGTMRGFDLFPHSHHFEVVALLTR
;
A
#
# COMPACT_ATOMS: atom_id res chain seq x y z
N MET A 1 -20.42 -35.15 -8.25
CA MET A 1 -20.01 -35.33 -6.84
C MET A 1 -18.80 -34.46 -6.64
N THR A 2 -18.96 -33.30 -6.05
CA THR A 2 -17.81 -32.44 -5.68
C THR A 2 -17.13 -33.13 -4.50
N SER A 3 -15.93 -33.70 -4.72
CA SER A 3 -15.11 -34.22 -3.63
C SER A 3 -14.89 -33.10 -2.60
N SER A 4 -15.09 -33.41 -1.31
CA SER A 4 -14.72 -32.46 -0.25
C SER A 4 -13.26 -32.06 -0.44
N PRO A 5 -12.93 -30.76 -0.32
CA PRO A 5 -11.56 -30.30 -0.49
C PRO A 5 -10.64 -31.04 0.51
N ALA A 6 -9.47 -31.45 0.03
CA ALA A 6 -8.54 -32.24 0.83
C ALA A 6 -8.01 -31.40 2.01
N LEU A 7 -7.91 -32.06 3.18
CA LEU A 7 -7.25 -31.52 4.37
C LEU A 7 -5.82 -32.06 4.43
N LEU A 8 -4.85 -31.18 4.66
CA LEU A 8 -3.43 -31.51 4.78
C LEU A 8 -2.89 -31.01 6.12
N ASP A 9 -2.07 -31.81 6.77
CA ASP A 9 -1.26 -31.34 7.91
C ASP A 9 0.07 -30.84 7.33
N LEU A 10 0.39 -29.56 7.57
CA LEU A 10 1.48 -28.82 6.93
C LEU A 10 2.38 -28.14 7.96
N ASP A 11 3.70 -28.28 7.76
CA ASP A 11 4.72 -27.52 8.50
C ASP A 11 5.01 -26.21 7.77
N ILE A 12 4.85 -25.10 8.47
CA ILE A 12 5.01 -23.75 7.91
C ILE A 12 6.46 -23.30 8.03
N THR A 13 7.11 -23.05 6.89
CA THR A 13 8.56 -22.82 6.83
C THR A 13 8.96 -21.37 6.58
N GLY A 14 8.05 -20.50 6.12
CA GLY A 14 8.35 -19.12 5.80
C GLY A 14 7.11 -18.30 5.45
N ILE A 15 7.33 -17.04 5.06
CA ILE A 15 6.31 -16.13 4.57
C ILE A 15 6.57 -15.79 3.10
N ALA A 16 5.50 -15.57 2.32
CA ALA A 16 5.56 -15.08 0.95
C ALA A 16 4.98 -13.67 0.86
N HIS A 17 5.29 -12.98 -0.22
CA HIS A 17 4.64 -11.71 -0.57
C HIS A 17 3.10 -11.86 -0.60
N GLY A 18 2.38 -10.85 -0.11
CA GLY A 18 0.91 -10.87 -0.06
C GLY A 18 0.32 -11.50 1.20
N GLY A 19 1.11 -11.69 2.27
CA GLY A 19 0.61 -12.15 3.58
C GLY A 19 0.19 -13.61 3.61
N THR A 20 0.77 -14.45 2.77
CA THR A 20 0.60 -15.91 2.78
C THR A 20 1.87 -16.59 3.27
N PHE A 21 1.74 -17.81 3.78
CA PHE A 21 2.85 -18.56 4.38
C PHE A 21 3.21 -19.76 3.52
N ILE A 22 4.44 -20.24 3.63
CA ILE A 22 5.00 -21.27 2.76
C ILE A 22 5.06 -22.60 3.52
N ALA A 23 4.49 -23.62 2.90
CA ALA A 23 4.69 -25.02 3.27
C ALA A 23 5.10 -25.83 2.04
N ARG A 24 5.47 -27.10 2.28
CA ARG A 24 5.71 -28.06 1.21
C ARG A 24 4.95 -29.35 1.50
N HIS A 25 4.33 -29.89 0.46
CA HIS A 25 3.66 -31.18 0.52
C HIS A 25 4.03 -31.99 -0.73
N GLU A 26 4.61 -33.17 -0.55
CA GLU A 26 5.05 -34.06 -1.64
C GLU A 26 5.92 -33.35 -2.70
N GLY A 27 6.83 -32.46 -2.26
CA GLY A 27 7.72 -31.69 -3.12
C GLY A 27 7.11 -30.43 -3.73
N ARG A 28 5.80 -30.23 -3.63
CA ARG A 28 5.07 -29.06 -4.14
C ARG A 28 5.00 -27.96 -3.10
N VAL A 29 5.10 -26.71 -3.55
CA VAL A 29 4.90 -25.53 -2.70
C VAL A 29 3.41 -25.33 -2.43
N VAL A 30 3.06 -25.08 -1.17
CA VAL A 30 1.69 -24.76 -0.73
C VAL A 30 1.72 -23.38 -0.07
N PHE A 31 0.96 -22.45 -0.60
CA PHE A 31 0.74 -21.14 0.03
C PHE A 31 -0.45 -21.24 0.99
N VAL A 32 -0.18 -21.05 2.26
CA VAL A 32 -1.14 -21.24 3.35
C VAL A 32 -1.50 -19.89 3.95
N SER A 33 -2.79 -19.61 4.17
CA SER A 33 -3.22 -18.42 4.89
C SER A 33 -3.40 -18.68 6.39
N ASP A 34 -3.39 -17.60 7.16
CA ASP A 34 -3.69 -17.60 8.61
C ASP A 34 -2.78 -18.52 9.44
N ALA A 35 -1.52 -18.65 9.02
CA ALA A 35 -0.48 -19.44 9.69
C ALA A 35 0.67 -18.54 10.16
N VAL A 36 1.67 -19.12 10.83
CA VAL A 36 2.90 -18.46 11.27
C VAL A 36 4.08 -19.38 10.99
N PRO A 37 5.24 -18.91 10.54
CA PRO A 37 6.43 -19.76 10.40
C PRO A 37 6.79 -20.48 11.71
N GLY A 38 7.10 -21.79 11.60
CA GLY A 38 7.37 -22.66 12.73
C GLY A 38 6.11 -23.35 13.31
N GLU A 39 4.94 -23.13 12.73
CA GLU A 39 3.71 -23.86 13.11
C GLU A 39 3.55 -25.14 12.33
N ARG A 40 2.80 -26.06 12.94
CA ARG A 40 2.14 -27.16 12.24
C ARG A 40 0.65 -26.89 12.23
N VAL A 41 0.06 -26.87 11.04
CA VAL A 41 -1.37 -26.54 10.86
C VAL A 41 -2.07 -27.61 10.04
N ARG A 42 -3.37 -27.77 10.27
CA ARG A 42 -4.28 -28.45 9.34
C ARG A 42 -4.90 -27.42 8.43
N ALA A 43 -4.71 -27.60 7.13
CA ALA A 43 -5.17 -26.66 6.12
C ALA A 43 -6.05 -27.34 5.08
N ARG A 44 -7.07 -26.63 4.64
CA ARG A 44 -7.99 -27.03 3.57
C ARG A 44 -7.48 -26.46 2.23
N LEU A 45 -7.27 -27.34 1.24
CA LEU A 45 -6.94 -26.88 -0.11
C LEU A 45 -8.09 -26.04 -0.70
N THR A 46 -7.75 -24.96 -1.37
CA THR A 46 -8.74 -24.15 -2.12
C THR A 46 -9.18 -24.88 -3.39
N ALA A 47 -10.38 -24.60 -3.87
CA ALA A 47 -10.96 -25.30 -5.03
C ALA A 47 -10.11 -25.20 -6.29
N ASP A 48 -9.40 -24.08 -6.49
CA ASP A 48 -8.49 -23.85 -7.61
C ASP A 48 -7.15 -24.59 -7.49
N SER A 49 -6.88 -25.24 -6.36
CA SER A 49 -5.64 -26.01 -6.08
C SER A 49 -5.80 -27.52 -6.30
N THR A 50 -6.98 -27.96 -6.71
CA THR A 50 -7.21 -29.39 -7.03
C THR A 50 -6.70 -29.80 -8.41
N ASP A 51 -6.19 -28.87 -9.21
CA ASP A 51 -5.60 -29.11 -10.51
C ASP A 51 -4.13 -29.51 -10.36
N ASP A 52 -3.80 -30.78 -10.65
CA ASP A 52 -2.46 -31.32 -10.56
C ASP A 52 -1.46 -30.71 -11.57
N SER A 53 -1.93 -29.98 -12.56
CA SER A 53 -1.06 -29.28 -13.52
C SER A 53 -0.40 -28.02 -12.92
N LYS A 54 -0.89 -27.48 -11.80
CA LYS A 54 -0.36 -26.28 -11.17
C LYS A 54 0.95 -26.58 -10.43
N SER A 55 1.92 -25.68 -10.60
CA SER A 55 3.23 -25.75 -9.94
C SER A 55 3.18 -25.50 -8.43
N PHE A 56 2.08 -24.93 -7.91
CA PHE A 56 1.85 -24.65 -6.50
C PHE A 56 0.37 -24.83 -6.14
N TRP A 57 0.11 -25.04 -4.87
CA TRP A 57 -1.24 -25.09 -4.29
C TRP A 57 -1.48 -23.90 -3.36
N ARG A 58 -2.76 -23.63 -3.09
CA ARG A 58 -3.21 -22.73 -2.03
C ARG A 58 -4.06 -23.48 -1.02
N ALA A 59 -3.89 -23.12 0.25
CA ALA A 59 -4.63 -23.70 1.34
C ALA A 59 -4.98 -22.64 2.40
N GLU A 60 -5.99 -22.94 3.19
CA GLU A 60 -6.48 -22.09 4.27
C GLU A 60 -6.38 -22.88 5.57
N THR A 61 -5.72 -22.32 6.58
CA THR A 61 -5.63 -22.95 7.90
C THR A 61 -7.02 -23.11 8.51
N VAL A 62 -7.37 -24.32 8.92
CA VAL A 62 -8.63 -24.61 9.63
C VAL A 62 -8.38 -24.97 11.11
N GLU A 63 -7.17 -25.40 11.44
CA GLU A 63 -6.77 -25.74 12.80
C GLU A 63 -5.26 -25.54 12.98
N VAL A 64 -4.86 -24.98 14.11
CA VAL A 64 -3.46 -24.89 14.51
C VAL A 64 -3.14 -26.06 15.41
N LEU A 65 -2.30 -27.01 14.93
CA LEU A 65 -1.93 -28.23 15.64
C LEU A 65 -0.81 -27.96 16.64
N GLU A 66 0.20 -27.20 16.22
CA GLU A 66 1.33 -26.76 17.05
C GLU A 66 1.57 -25.29 16.77
N ALA A 67 1.34 -24.43 17.79
CA ALA A 67 1.40 -22.99 17.63
C ALA A 67 2.82 -22.44 17.74
N SER A 68 3.15 -21.44 16.92
CA SER A 68 4.36 -20.62 17.07
C SER A 68 4.30 -19.78 18.36
N PRO A 69 5.45 -19.51 19.03
CA PRO A 69 5.50 -18.57 20.16
C PRO A 69 5.09 -17.15 19.77
N HIS A 70 5.04 -16.84 18.49
CA HIS A 70 4.64 -15.55 17.96
C HIS A 70 3.15 -15.43 17.63
N ARG A 71 2.39 -16.54 17.71
CA ARG A 71 0.93 -16.50 17.55
C ARG A 71 0.27 -15.80 18.73
N ARG A 72 -0.72 -14.96 18.42
CA ARG A 72 -1.59 -14.28 19.39
C ARG A 72 -3.05 -14.50 19.01
N PRO A 73 -4.01 -14.27 19.91
CA PRO A 73 -5.40 -14.11 19.53
C PRO A 73 -5.49 -13.07 18.40
N HIS A 74 -6.30 -13.36 17.40
CA HIS A 74 -6.42 -12.45 16.25
C HIS A 74 -6.99 -11.10 16.71
N VAL A 75 -6.35 -9.97 16.30
CA VAL A 75 -6.79 -8.61 16.66
C VAL A 75 -8.24 -8.33 16.23
N TRP A 76 -8.69 -8.99 15.18
CA TRP A 76 -10.05 -8.92 14.66
C TRP A 76 -10.73 -10.29 14.77
N ALA A 77 -11.68 -10.42 15.69
CA ALA A 77 -12.36 -11.70 15.94
C ALA A 77 -13.09 -12.23 14.69
N ASP A 78 -13.58 -11.34 13.81
CA ASP A 78 -14.23 -11.73 12.56
C ASP A 78 -13.24 -12.27 11.50
N ALA A 79 -11.93 -12.18 11.73
CA ALA A 79 -10.89 -12.75 10.87
C ALA A 79 -10.16 -13.94 11.52
N ASP A 80 -10.56 -14.36 12.72
CA ASP A 80 -9.88 -15.41 13.48
C ASP A 80 -10.00 -16.80 12.83
N VAL A 81 -8.98 -17.62 13.00
CA VAL A 81 -8.86 -18.99 12.46
C VAL A 81 -9.97 -19.94 12.93
N SER A 82 -10.62 -19.64 14.05
CA SER A 82 -11.77 -20.41 14.57
C SER A 82 -13.04 -20.30 13.71
N ARG A 83 -13.11 -19.30 12.82
CA ARG A 83 -14.21 -19.17 11.85
C ARG A 83 -13.93 -20.00 10.60
N ASP A 84 -14.98 -20.39 9.86
CA ASP A 84 -14.77 -20.97 8.53
C ASP A 84 -14.00 -19.98 7.65
N PRO A 85 -12.97 -20.41 6.91
CA PRO A 85 -12.18 -19.55 6.04
C PRO A 85 -13.02 -18.66 5.11
N ALA A 86 -14.16 -19.16 4.63
CA ALA A 86 -15.04 -18.37 3.79
C ALA A 86 -15.67 -17.18 4.52
N ASP A 87 -15.80 -17.22 5.85
CA ASP A 87 -16.44 -16.21 6.69
C ASP A 87 -15.46 -15.32 7.46
N ARG A 88 -14.17 -15.37 7.12
CA ARG A 88 -13.15 -14.52 7.74
C ARG A 88 -13.06 -13.17 7.04
N ALA A 89 -13.04 -12.10 7.82
CA ALA A 89 -12.85 -10.75 7.30
C ALA A 89 -11.45 -10.58 6.68
N GLY A 90 -11.38 -9.94 5.50
CA GLY A 90 -10.14 -9.59 4.85
C GLY A 90 -9.54 -8.27 5.36
N GLY A 91 -8.23 -8.08 5.19
CA GLY A 91 -7.53 -6.82 5.46
C GLY A 91 -6.73 -6.77 6.75
N ALA A 92 -6.64 -7.88 7.50
CA ALA A 92 -5.80 -8.04 8.68
C ALA A 92 -4.98 -9.35 8.63
N ASP A 93 -4.32 -9.58 7.50
CA ASP A 93 -3.66 -10.86 7.16
C ASP A 93 -2.64 -11.35 8.21
N LEU A 94 -2.06 -10.45 8.99
CA LEU A 94 -1.09 -10.73 10.05
C LEU A 94 -1.65 -10.47 11.47
N GLY A 95 -2.97 -10.27 11.60
CA GLY A 95 -3.61 -9.90 12.86
C GLY A 95 -3.50 -10.93 14.00
N HIS A 96 -3.09 -12.14 13.69
CA HIS A 96 -2.85 -13.25 14.62
C HIS A 96 -1.37 -13.39 15.06
N ILE A 97 -0.52 -12.43 14.69
CA ILE A 97 0.93 -12.44 14.95
C ILE A 97 1.30 -11.23 15.82
N ASP A 98 2.27 -11.37 16.75
CA ASP A 98 2.75 -10.22 17.50
C ASP A 98 3.41 -9.16 16.60
N LEU A 99 3.23 -7.87 16.92
CA LEU A 99 3.67 -6.75 16.06
C LEU A 99 5.18 -6.73 15.80
N ALA A 100 5.99 -7.12 16.77
CA ALA A 100 7.43 -7.14 16.58
C ALA A 100 7.80 -8.20 15.54
N HIS A 101 7.15 -9.37 15.60
CA HIS A 101 7.39 -10.44 14.64
C HIS A 101 6.80 -10.13 13.25
N GLN A 102 5.66 -9.42 13.15
CA GLN A 102 5.16 -8.95 11.86
C GLN A 102 6.22 -8.13 11.12
N ARG A 103 6.94 -7.23 11.81
CA ARG A 103 8.03 -6.44 11.20
C ARG A 103 9.23 -7.29 10.76
N VAL A 104 9.55 -8.34 11.52
CA VAL A 104 10.57 -9.33 11.10
C VAL A 104 10.15 -10.04 9.81
N LEU A 105 8.90 -10.47 9.71
CA LEU A 105 8.35 -11.14 8.53
C LEU A 105 8.28 -10.20 7.31
N LYS A 106 7.89 -8.95 7.49
CA LYS A 106 7.92 -7.91 6.44
C LYS A 106 9.33 -7.67 5.92
N ARG A 107 10.32 -7.59 6.82
CA ARG A 107 11.73 -7.51 6.43
C ARG A 107 12.19 -8.73 5.64
N GLN A 108 11.78 -9.94 6.05
CA GLN A 108 12.11 -11.17 5.33
C GLN A 108 11.57 -11.13 3.88
N VAL A 109 10.31 -10.70 3.69
CA VAL A 109 9.72 -10.55 2.35
C VAL A 109 10.52 -9.56 1.50
N LEU A 110 10.96 -8.43 2.08
CA LEU A 110 11.80 -7.47 1.38
C LEU A 110 13.17 -8.06 1.02
N THR A 111 13.81 -8.76 1.95
CA THR A 111 15.11 -9.43 1.72
C THR A 111 15.02 -10.39 0.53
N GLU A 112 14.03 -11.28 0.55
CA GLU A 112 13.82 -12.24 -0.55
C GLU A 112 13.53 -11.57 -1.90
N ALA A 113 12.78 -10.45 -1.89
CA ALA A 113 12.52 -9.67 -3.10
C ALA A 113 13.80 -9.01 -3.64
N LEU A 114 14.61 -8.39 -2.78
CA LEU A 114 15.88 -7.77 -3.15
C LEU A 114 16.86 -8.79 -3.72
N ASP A 115 17.06 -9.90 -3.04
CA ASP A 115 17.95 -10.98 -3.50
C ASP A 115 17.54 -11.53 -4.88
N ARG A 116 16.24 -11.68 -5.08
CA ARG A 116 15.71 -12.28 -6.31
C ARG A 116 15.73 -11.33 -7.51
N PHE A 117 15.43 -10.04 -7.32
CA PHE A 117 15.16 -9.12 -8.42
C PHE A 117 16.13 -7.94 -8.52
N ALA A 118 16.67 -7.47 -7.39
CA ALA A 118 17.63 -6.37 -7.41
C ALA A 118 19.09 -6.84 -7.54
N GLY A 119 19.33 -8.14 -7.33
CA GLY A 119 20.66 -8.74 -7.34
C GLY A 119 21.36 -8.64 -5.98
N PRO A 120 22.50 -9.32 -5.81
CA PRO A 120 23.17 -9.48 -4.53
C PRO A 120 23.74 -8.17 -3.97
N GLY A 121 23.93 -8.13 -2.64
CA GLY A 121 24.63 -7.07 -1.94
C GLY A 121 23.76 -5.91 -1.46
N LEU A 122 22.43 -5.99 -1.59
CA LEU A 122 21.52 -5.06 -0.93
C LEU A 122 21.01 -5.66 0.38
N GLU A 123 21.12 -4.91 1.45
CA GLU A 123 20.60 -5.32 2.75
C GLU A 123 19.25 -4.66 3.02
N ALA A 124 18.24 -5.48 3.32
CA ALA A 124 16.91 -4.96 3.69
C ALA A 124 16.99 -4.22 5.03
N PRO A 125 16.46 -3.01 5.15
CA PRO A 125 16.44 -2.26 6.39
C PRO A 125 15.55 -2.96 7.43
N GLN A 126 15.70 -2.60 8.69
CA GLN A 126 14.69 -2.91 9.70
C GLN A 126 13.40 -2.20 9.35
N ILE A 127 12.26 -2.87 9.59
CA ILE A 127 10.95 -2.25 9.44
C ILE A 127 10.60 -1.55 10.75
N GLU A 128 10.62 -0.23 10.72
CA GLU A 128 10.44 0.63 11.89
C GLU A 128 8.97 0.70 12.30
N ALA A 129 8.69 0.62 13.59
CA ALA A 129 7.37 1.01 14.11
C ALA A 129 7.23 2.54 14.01
N VAL A 130 6.08 3.02 13.56
CA VAL A 130 5.84 4.47 13.41
C VAL A 130 5.25 5.10 14.67
N ASP A 131 4.74 4.29 15.59
CA ASP A 131 4.27 4.68 16.91
C ASP A 131 4.39 3.52 17.91
N SER A 132 3.98 3.76 19.15
CA SER A 132 3.98 2.77 20.25
C SER A 132 2.63 2.12 20.47
N SER A 133 1.67 2.24 19.53
CA SER A 133 0.34 1.65 19.65
C SER A 133 0.40 0.11 19.52
N ASP A 134 -0.71 -0.53 19.85
CA ASP A 134 -0.90 -1.96 19.63
C ASP A 134 -1.23 -2.32 18.17
N GLY A 135 -1.17 -1.33 17.26
CA GLY A 135 -1.46 -1.49 15.84
C GLY A 135 -2.96 -1.43 15.50
N THR A 136 -3.82 -1.04 16.45
CA THR A 136 -5.25 -0.82 16.19
C THR A 136 -5.58 0.66 16.02
N GLY A 137 -6.77 0.97 15.53
CA GLY A 137 -7.31 2.33 15.49
C GLY A 137 -6.53 3.34 14.62
N TRP A 138 -5.71 2.89 13.69
CA TRP A 138 -4.90 3.78 12.87
C TRP A 138 -5.53 4.15 11.53
N ARG A 139 -6.44 3.33 10.99
CA ARG A 139 -6.89 3.48 9.61
C ARG A 139 -7.91 4.60 9.47
N THR A 140 -7.53 5.68 8.77
CA THR A 140 -8.35 6.87 8.55
C THR A 140 -9.28 6.77 7.34
N ARG A 141 -9.15 5.72 6.53
CA ARG A 141 -9.95 5.49 5.31
C ARG A 141 -10.31 4.03 5.19
N VAL A 142 -11.59 3.71 5.14
CA VAL A 142 -12.12 2.35 5.03
C VAL A 142 -13.15 2.32 3.90
N THR A 143 -13.07 1.34 3.04
CA THR A 143 -14.12 1.03 2.06
C THR A 143 -14.90 -0.19 2.53
N LEU A 144 -16.20 -0.05 2.69
CA LEU A 144 -17.13 -1.13 2.88
C LEU A 144 -17.91 -1.39 1.58
N HIS A 145 -18.49 -2.57 1.50
CA HIS A 145 -19.28 -2.99 0.36
C HIS A 145 -20.69 -3.31 0.81
N VAL A 146 -21.63 -3.16 -0.11
CA VAL A 146 -23.03 -3.51 0.10
C VAL A 146 -23.41 -4.50 -1.00
N ASP A 147 -23.87 -5.68 -0.62
CA ASP A 147 -24.33 -6.71 -1.56
C ASP A 147 -25.77 -6.47 -2.00
N ASP A 148 -26.30 -7.37 -2.84
CA ASP A 148 -27.65 -7.26 -3.40
C ASP A 148 -28.75 -7.54 -2.35
N GLU A 149 -28.38 -8.16 -1.22
CA GLU A 149 -29.23 -8.40 -0.05
C GLU A 149 -29.20 -7.25 0.97
N GLY A 150 -28.38 -6.21 0.74
CA GLY A 150 -28.22 -5.07 1.64
C GLY A 150 -27.25 -5.34 2.80
N THR A 151 -26.47 -6.42 2.77
CA THR A 151 -25.43 -6.68 3.76
C THR A 151 -24.31 -5.66 3.62
N VAL A 152 -23.98 -4.94 4.68
CA VAL A 152 -22.88 -3.99 4.71
C VAL A 152 -21.67 -4.63 5.43
N GLY A 153 -20.49 -4.54 4.81
CA GLY A 153 -19.26 -5.03 5.46
C GLY A 153 -18.04 -5.03 4.54
N PRO A 154 -16.91 -5.52 5.04
CA PRO A 154 -15.74 -5.79 4.24
C PRO A 154 -15.97 -7.01 3.33
N TYR A 155 -15.10 -7.19 2.37
CA TYR A 155 -15.01 -8.48 1.69
C TYR A 155 -14.41 -9.54 2.62
N ALA A 156 -14.93 -10.76 2.53
CA ALA A 156 -14.28 -11.93 3.08
C ALA A 156 -12.88 -12.09 2.46
N ALA A 157 -11.95 -12.60 3.25
CA ALA A 157 -10.56 -12.77 2.83
C ALA A 157 -10.46 -13.47 1.47
N ARG A 158 -9.69 -12.91 0.55
CA ARG A 158 -9.44 -13.44 -0.81
C ARG A 158 -10.69 -13.65 -1.67
N SER A 159 -11.77 -12.96 -1.37
CA SER A 159 -13.03 -13.04 -2.13
C SER A 159 -13.64 -11.65 -2.34
N HIS A 160 -14.74 -11.59 -3.10
CA HIS A 160 -15.59 -10.40 -3.24
C HIS A 160 -16.94 -10.60 -2.55
N ARG A 161 -17.06 -11.61 -1.68
CA ARG A 161 -18.28 -11.82 -0.89
C ARG A 161 -18.26 -10.85 0.28
N VAL A 162 -19.31 -10.05 0.41
CA VAL A 162 -19.51 -9.15 1.54
C VAL A 162 -19.88 -9.98 2.76
N ILE A 163 -19.32 -9.64 3.91
CA ILE A 163 -19.67 -10.28 5.18
C ILE A 163 -19.96 -9.24 6.26
N PRO A 164 -20.98 -9.46 7.09
CA PRO A 164 -21.19 -8.62 8.25
C PRO A 164 -20.12 -8.89 9.30
N VAL A 165 -19.68 -7.85 9.98
CA VAL A 165 -18.68 -7.92 11.04
C VAL A 165 -19.15 -7.21 12.29
N ALA A 166 -18.69 -7.66 13.47
CA ALA A 166 -19.04 -7.06 14.75
C ALA A 166 -18.14 -5.88 15.13
N SER A 167 -17.00 -5.70 14.45
CA SER A 167 -16.05 -4.63 14.78
C SER A 167 -15.16 -4.28 13.59
N HIS A 168 -14.50 -3.11 13.68
CA HIS A 168 -13.48 -2.65 12.73
C HIS A 168 -12.23 -2.20 13.50
N PRO A 169 -11.44 -3.13 14.08
CA PRO A 169 -10.39 -2.79 15.04
C PRO A 169 -9.24 -1.98 14.45
N LEU A 170 -8.98 -2.08 13.13
CA LEU A 170 -7.94 -1.29 12.48
C LEU A 170 -8.39 0.14 12.16
N ALA A 171 -9.69 0.37 12.03
CA ALA A 171 -10.25 1.69 11.72
C ALA A 171 -10.14 2.63 12.92
N ARG A 172 -10.05 3.94 12.66
CA ARG A 172 -10.22 4.97 13.70
C ARG A 172 -11.55 4.73 14.43
N PRO A 173 -11.63 4.99 15.75
CA PRO A 173 -12.86 4.74 16.52
C PRO A 173 -14.11 5.38 15.91
N SER A 174 -14.01 6.63 15.44
CA SER A 174 -15.09 7.36 14.75
C SER A 174 -15.56 6.67 13.46
N ILE A 175 -14.60 6.14 12.66
CA ILE A 175 -14.93 5.36 11.46
C ILE A 175 -15.57 4.02 11.84
N ALA A 176 -15.04 3.33 12.85
CA ALA A 176 -15.61 2.07 13.31
C ALA A 176 -17.05 2.23 13.78
N GLU A 177 -17.33 3.29 14.57
CA GLU A 177 -18.68 3.64 15.01
C GLU A 177 -19.60 3.94 13.82
N ALA A 178 -19.17 4.81 12.90
CA ALA A 178 -19.94 5.14 11.70
C ALA A 178 -20.20 3.91 10.81
N ALA A 179 -19.20 3.02 10.65
CA ALA A 179 -19.32 1.79 9.87
C ALA A 179 -20.39 0.84 10.44
N LEU A 180 -20.42 0.67 11.75
CA LEU A 180 -21.39 -0.20 12.43
C LEU A 180 -22.80 0.39 12.51
N ALA A 181 -22.93 1.70 12.31
CA ALA A 181 -24.22 2.39 12.26
C ALA A 181 -24.88 2.35 10.86
N LEU A 182 -24.19 1.88 9.82
CA LEU A 182 -24.75 1.78 8.47
C LEU A 182 -25.84 0.72 8.42
N ALA A 183 -27.02 1.10 7.90
CA ALA A 183 -28.15 0.22 7.70
C ALA A 183 -28.96 0.67 6.46
N ASP A 184 -29.67 -0.24 5.85
CA ASP A 184 -30.57 0.04 4.70
C ASP A 184 -29.83 0.71 3.52
N GLU A 185 -28.60 0.33 3.27
CA GLU A 185 -27.77 0.89 2.21
C GLU A 185 -28.05 0.21 0.85
N ALA A 186 -27.97 0.99 -0.21
CA ALA A 186 -28.12 0.44 -1.58
C ALA A 186 -26.87 -0.34 -2.00
N PRO A 187 -27.00 -1.37 -2.86
CA PRO A 187 -25.85 -2.14 -3.36
C PRO A 187 -24.77 -1.27 -4.00
N GLY A 188 -23.51 -1.48 -3.58
CA GLY A 188 -22.38 -0.68 -4.06
C GLY A 188 -21.18 -0.69 -3.13
N SER A 189 -20.55 0.46 -2.95
CA SER A 189 -19.47 0.65 -1.98
C SER A 189 -19.62 1.96 -1.21
N ILE A 190 -19.13 1.97 0.01
CA ILE A 190 -19.18 3.11 0.92
C ILE A 190 -17.77 3.39 1.40
N ASP A 191 -17.23 4.56 1.04
CA ASP A 191 -15.97 5.03 1.61
C ASP A 191 -16.25 5.84 2.87
N LEU A 192 -15.64 5.44 3.98
CA LEU A 192 -15.62 6.16 5.24
C LEU A 192 -14.24 6.81 5.39
N VAL A 193 -14.20 8.12 5.58
CA VAL A 193 -12.97 8.91 5.60
C VAL A 193 -13.00 9.84 6.80
N GLU A 194 -11.97 9.79 7.65
CA GLU A 194 -11.71 10.75 8.72
C GLU A 194 -10.50 11.61 8.32
N PRO A 195 -10.71 12.81 7.76
CA PRO A 195 -9.63 13.75 7.44
C PRO A 195 -9.05 14.40 8.70
N GLY A 196 -8.12 15.35 8.50
CA GLY A 196 -7.44 16.07 9.57
C GLY A 196 -8.34 16.88 10.52
N ASP A 197 -9.60 17.14 10.16
CA ASP A 197 -10.60 17.78 11.03
C ASP A 197 -11.29 16.80 12.00
N GLY A 198 -11.07 15.49 11.84
CA GLY A 198 -11.63 14.44 12.71
C GLY A 198 -13.10 14.11 12.45
N GLU A 199 -13.76 14.75 11.47
CA GLU A 199 -15.15 14.45 11.14
C GLU A 199 -15.25 13.38 10.06
N VAL A 200 -16.03 12.34 10.28
CA VAL A 200 -16.19 11.23 9.30
C VAL A 200 -17.04 11.67 8.13
N ARG A 201 -16.53 11.46 6.91
CA ARG A 201 -17.27 11.59 5.65
C ARG A 201 -17.69 10.22 5.17
N ILE A 202 -18.97 10.09 4.80
CA ILE A 202 -19.55 8.86 4.26
C ILE A 202 -19.85 9.10 2.79
N ILE A 203 -19.10 8.45 1.91
CA ILE A 203 -19.18 8.65 0.47
C ILE A 203 -19.74 7.38 -0.16
N ARG A 204 -20.99 7.43 -0.61
CA ARG A 204 -21.68 6.32 -1.25
C ARG A 204 -21.41 6.27 -2.73
N ARG A 205 -21.16 5.08 -3.25
CA ARG A 205 -20.94 4.82 -4.67
C ARG A 205 -21.86 3.69 -5.09
N ASP A 206 -22.96 4.02 -5.73
CA ASP A 206 -23.92 3.05 -6.23
C ASP A 206 -23.28 2.12 -7.26
N ARG A 207 -23.71 0.86 -7.26
CA ARG A 207 -23.35 -0.10 -8.28
C ARG A 207 -24.04 0.31 -9.58
N VAL A 208 -23.28 0.85 -10.54
CA VAL A 208 -23.83 1.20 -11.85
C VAL A 208 -23.83 -0.07 -12.69
N GLU A 209 -25.00 -0.67 -12.88
CA GLU A 209 -25.19 -1.69 -13.91
C GLU A 209 -25.20 -1.01 -15.30
N GLY A 210 -24.19 -1.32 -16.10
CA GLY A 210 -24.06 -0.83 -17.46
C GLY A 210 -23.25 0.48 -17.59
N ARG A 211 -22.86 0.78 -18.84
CA ARG A 211 -22.16 2.01 -19.19
C ARG A 211 -23.09 3.20 -18.93
N PRO A 212 -22.73 4.21 -18.14
CA PRO A 212 -23.61 5.35 -17.91
C PRO A 212 -24.01 5.98 -19.25
N ALA A 213 -25.30 6.16 -19.45
CA ALA A 213 -25.83 6.80 -20.64
C ALA A 213 -25.22 8.21 -20.79
N ARG A 214 -24.76 8.56 -22.00
CA ARG A 214 -24.30 9.92 -22.30
C ARG A 214 -25.43 10.89 -21.99
N GLY A 215 -25.29 11.72 -20.95
CA GLY A 215 -26.26 12.78 -20.63
C GLY A 215 -26.89 12.72 -19.24
N GLN A 216 -26.63 11.71 -18.41
CA GLN A 216 -27.09 11.73 -17.01
C GLN A 216 -26.26 12.69 -16.18
N GLY A 217 -26.94 13.53 -15.46
CA GLY A 217 -26.56 14.70 -14.69
C GLY A 217 -25.13 14.79 -14.19
N ARG A 218 -24.62 16.04 -14.16
CA ARG A 218 -23.29 16.38 -13.63
C ARG A 218 -23.15 15.81 -12.22
N ARG A 219 -22.29 14.78 -12.03
CA ARG A 219 -21.97 14.28 -10.68
C ARG A 219 -21.62 15.46 -9.78
N PRO A 220 -22.12 15.52 -8.55
CA PRO A 220 -21.74 16.57 -7.62
C PRO A 220 -20.21 16.64 -7.52
N LYS A 221 -19.68 17.85 -7.37
CA LYS A 221 -18.23 17.99 -7.14
C LYS A 221 -17.90 17.28 -5.83
N PRO A 222 -16.81 16.47 -5.80
CA PRO A 222 -16.34 15.90 -4.54
C PRO A 222 -16.12 16.97 -3.48
N GLU A 223 -16.45 16.65 -2.24
CA GLU A 223 -16.11 17.51 -1.09
C GLU A 223 -14.60 17.63 -0.98
N VAL A 224 -14.12 18.82 -0.68
CA VAL A 224 -12.71 19.11 -0.40
C VAL A 224 -12.52 19.10 1.11
N VAL A 225 -11.55 18.31 1.56
CA VAL A 225 -11.13 18.22 2.96
C VAL A 225 -9.66 18.63 3.08
N TYR A 226 -9.18 18.74 4.31
CA TYR A 226 -7.83 19.22 4.57
C TYR A 226 -7.08 18.26 5.49
N GLU A 227 -5.81 18.06 5.16
CA GLU A 227 -4.86 17.28 5.93
C GLU A 227 -3.73 18.20 6.39
N GLN A 228 -3.15 17.92 7.57
CA GLN A 228 -2.12 18.76 8.17
C GLN A 228 -0.80 17.99 8.32
N ILE A 229 0.31 18.59 7.86
CA ILE A 229 1.65 18.03 8.05
C ILE A 229 2.57 19.17 8.49
N GLY A 230 3.05 19.12 9.73
CA GLY A 230 3.73 20.27 10.32
C GLY A 230 2.86 21.50 10.23
N ASP A 231 3.41 22.59 9.69
CA ASP A 231 2.69 23.85 9.47
C ASP A 231 1.96 23.92 8.11
N ARG A 232 2.09 22.89 7.28
CA ARG A 232 1.48 22.83 5.94
C ARG A 232 0.11 22.20 5.97
N ARG A 233 -0.82 22.81 5.26
CA ARG A 233 -2.18 22.34 5.07
C ARG A 233 -2.38 21.94 3.62
N PHE A 234 -2.76 20.66 3.40
CA PHE A 234 -3.04 20.12 2.09
C PHE A 234 -4.54 19.92 1.90
N GLN A 235 -5.11 20.53 0.85
CA GLN A 235 -6.45 20.21 0.42
C GLN A 235 -6.43 18.95 -0.46
N VAL A 236 -7.44 18.11 -0.31
CA VAL A 236 -7.62 16.88 -1.06
C VAL A 236 -9.13 16.59 -1.21
N ASP A 237 -9.54 15.88 -2.25
CA ASP A 237 -10.91 15.37 -2.29
C ASP A 237 -11.13 14.37 -1.18
N ALA A 238 -12.26 14.42 -0.46
CA ALA A 238 -12.57 13.46 0.61
C ALA A 238 -12.45 12.01 0.13
N GLY A 239 -12.98 11.69 -1.06
CA GLY A 239 -12.83 10.39 -1.71
C GLY A 239 -11.59 10.26 -2.62
N GLY A 240 -10.65 11.20 -2.56
CA GLY A 240 -9.37 11.17 -3.27
C GLY A 240 -8.32 10.36 -2.50
N PHE A 241 -7.15 10.17 -3.12
CA PHE A 241 -6.04 9.51 -2.45
C PHE A 241 -5.42 10.42 -1.38
N TRP A 242 -5.21 9.88 -0.21
CA TRP A 242 -4.35 10.36 0.87
C TRP A 242 -3.89 9.17 1.70
N GLN A 243 -2.79 9.32 2.43
CA GLN A 243 -2.25 8.28 3.29
C GLN A 243 -3.28 7.83 4.34
N VAL A 244 -3.40 6.52 4.55
CA VAL A 244 -4.46 5.96 5.42
C VAL A 244 -4.05 5.83 6.89
N HIS A 245 -2.75 5.99 7.20
CA HIS A 245 -2.25 6.05 8.57
C HIS A 245 -2.00 7.53 8.95
N PRO A 246 -2.44 8.03 10.11
CA PRO A 246 -2.35 9.45 10.47
C PRO A 246 -0.92 10.01 10.42
N ARG A 247 0.07 9.17 10.70
CA ARG A 247 1.49 9.55 10.68
C ARG A 247 2.21 9.26 9.37
N ALA A 248 1.55 8.61 8.40
CA ALA A 248 2.26 8.16 7.20
C ALA A 248 2.85 9.31 6.41
N ALA A 249 2.06 10.35 6.16
CA ALA A 249 2.53 11.49 5.37
C ALA A 249 3.73 12.18 6.04
N SER A 250 3.70 12.41 7.36
CA SER A 250 4.81 13.04 8.09
C SER A 250 6.05 12.14 8.19
N VAL A 251 5.86 10.82 8.33
CA VAL A 251 6.98 9.85 8.37
C VAL A 251 7.68 9.76 7.02
N LEU A 252 6.90 9.68 5.93
CA LEU A 252 7.44 9.61 4.58
C LEU A 252 8.09 10.93 4.16
N ASP A 253 7.47 12.06 4.47
CA ASP A 253 8.02 13.40 4.29
C ASP A 253 9.39 13.54 4.97
N ALA A 254 9.48 13.23 6.26
CA ALA A 254 10.74 13.28 7.01
C ALA A 254 11.81 12.29 6.49
N ALA A 255 11.37 11.11 5.99
CA ALA A 255 12.29 10.15 5.40
C ALA A 255 12.88 10.64 4.07
N VAL A 256 12.03 11.19 3.18
CA VAL A 256 12.47 11.79 1.91
C VAL A 256 13.37 12.99 2.17
N TYR A 257 12.95 13.89 3.10
CA TYR A 257 13.76 15.04 3.50
C TYR A 257 15.17 14.59 3.93
N GLY A 258 15.27 13.66 4.88
CA GLY A 258 16.57 13.22 5.41
C GLY A 258 17.45 12.45 4.42
N LEU A 259 16.86 11.83 3.37
CA LEU A 259 17.63 11.18 2.32
C LEU A 259 18.12 12.14 1.23
N LEU A 260 17.42 13.27 1.02
CA LEU A 260 17.77 14.24 -0.02
C LEU A 260 18.43 15.52 0.50
N ASP A 261 18.66 15.66 1.82
CA ASP A 261 19.16 16.88 2.46
C ASP A 261 20.45 17.43 1.82
N ASP A 262 21.37 16.55 1.43
CA ASP A 262 22.64 16.91 0.77
C ASP A 262 22.55 16.85 -0.79
N HIS A 263 21.35 16.67 -1.37
CA HIS A 263 21.20 16.37 -2.80
C HIS A 263 20.31 17.37 -3.56
N VAL A 264 19.82 18.43 -2.92
CA VAL A 264 19.01 19.45 -3.56
C VAL A 264 19.87 20.67 -3.88
N ASP A 265 20.21 20.85 -5.17
CA ASP A 265 20.87 22.06 -5.67
C ASP A 265 19.80 23.11 -6.02
N PRO A 266 19.76 24.28 -5.36
CA PRO A 266 18.77 25.31 -5.66
C PRO A 266 18.73 25.79 -7.13
N SER A 267 19.80 25.55 -7.89
CA SER A 267 19.90 25.96 -9.30
C SER A 267 19.40 24.91 -10.29
N ALA A 268 19.09 23.69 -9.82
CA ALA A 268 18.65 22.60 -10.65
C ALA A 268 17.12 22.47 -10.67
N THR A 269 16.57 21.86 -11.74
CA THR A 269 15.15 21.47 -11.79
C THR A 269 14.94 20.19 -11.00
N HIS A 270 14.01 20.16 -10.07
CA HIS A 270 13.65 19.00 -9.26
C HIS A 270 12.30 18.43 -9.68
N LEU A 271 12.12 17.11 -9.54
CA LEU A 271 10.90 16.44 -9.95
C LEU A 271 10.25 15.67 -8.80
N ASP A 272 8.94 15.85 -8.65
CA ASP A 272 8.07 15.02 -7.84
C ASP A 272 7.16 14.22 -8.78
N LEU A 273 7.45 12.95 -8.97
CA LEU A 273 6.78 12.08 -9.92
C LEU A 273 5.76 11.18 -9.22
N TYR A 274 4.54 11.14 -9.75
CA TYR A 274 3.33 10.61 -9.12
C TYR A 274 2.91 11.46 -7.90
N GLY A 275 3.09 12.77 -8.00
CA GLY A 275 3.08 13.70 -6.87
C GLY A 275 1.73 13.90 -6.16
N GLY A 276 0.63 13.31 -6.66
CA GLY A 276 -0.67 13.40 -6.01
C GLY A 276 -1.11 14.86 -5.81
N VAL A 277 -1.27 15.26 -4.55
CA VAL A 277 -1.63 16.64 -4.16
C VAL A 277 -0.42 17.49 -3.76
N GLY A 278 0.82 17.00 -4.01
CA GLY A 278 2.04 17.78 -3.90
C GLY A 278 2.82 17.63 -2.59
N LEU A 279 2.67 16.53 -1.87
CA LEU A 279 3.38 16.31 -0.61
C LEU A 279 4.91 16.44 -0.78
N PHE A 280 5.50 15.65 -1.68
CA PHE A 280 6.96 15.61 -1.83
C PHE A 280 7.51 16.78 -2.64
N ALA A 281 6.70 17.44 -3.49
CA ALA A 281 7.09 18.71 -4.06
C ALA A 281 7.28 19.78 -2.98
N ALA A 282 6.46 19.77 -1.92
CA ALA A 282 6.66 20.63 -0.76
C ALA A 282 7.93 20.27 0.00
N THR A 283 8.25 18.97 0.16
CA THR A 283 9.51 18.51 0.77
C THR A 283 10.75 19.01 -0.01
N LEU A 284 10.71 18.94 -1.35
CA LEU A 284 11.80 19.46 -2.20
C LEU A 284 11.97 20.98 -2.04
N ALA A 285 10.87 21.74 -1.88
CA ALA A 285 10.94 23.17 -1.60
C ALA A 285 11.51 23.47 -0.21
N ASP A 286 11.19 22.67 0.82
CA ASP A 286 11.77 22.79 2.17
C ASP A 286 13.28 22.53 2.19
N LEU A 287 13.77 21.67 1.28
CA LEU A 287 15.18 21.41 1.04
C LEU A 287 15.90 22.52 0.25
N GLY A 288 15.19 23.59 -0.15
CA GLY A 288 15.75 24.72 -0.87
C GLY A 288 15.64 24.66 -2.39
N GLY A 289 14.95 23.69 -2.94
CA GLY A 289 14.63 23.65 -4.38
C GLY A 289 13.77 24.83 -4.81
N THR A 290 14.16 25.52 -5.88
CA THR A 290 13.47 26.71 -6.38
C THR A 290 12.79 26.50 -7.74
N ASP A 291 13.19 25.47 -8.50
CA ASP A 291 12.56 25.05 -9.75
C ASP A 291 12.06 23.60 -9.58
N ILE A 292 10.78 23.45 -9.26
CA ILE A 292 10.17 22.16 -8.93
C ILE A 292 9.01 21.89 -9.85
N VAL A 293 8.97 20.69 -10.42
CA VAL A 293 7.84 20.21 -11.22
C VAL A 293 7.24 18.97 -10.55
N THR A 294 5.96 19.03 -10.17
CA THR A 294 5.21 17.85 -9.74
C THR A 294 4.33 17.31 -10.88
N VAL A 295 4.38 16.02 -11.13
CA VAL A 295 3.68 15.34 -12.23
C VAL A 295 2.68 14.34 -11.69
N GLU A 296 1.41 14.53 -12.00
CA GLU A 296 0.30 13.68 -11.56
C GLU A 296 -0.70 13.46 -12.71
N SER A 297 -1.20 12.24 -12.84
CA SER A 297 -2.14 11.87 -13.90
C SER A 297 -3.58 12.33 -13.66
N SER A 298 -3.97 12.48 -12.40
CA SER A 298 -5.29 12.95 -11.99
C SER A 298 -5.39 14.46 -12.08
N ARG A 299 -6.20 14.99 -13.01
CA ARG A 299 -6.45 16.43 -13.13
C ARG A 299 -6.91 17.09 -11.84
N ARG A 300 -7.69 16.37 -11.01
CA ARG A 300 -8.18 16.91 -9.74
C ARG A 300 -7.06 16.99 -8.71
N ALA A 301 -6.27 15.94 -8.58
CA ALA A 301 -5.11 15.95 -7.68
C ALA A 301 -4.10 17.03 -8.09
N THR A 302 -3.79 17.16 -9.39
CA THR A 302 -2.96 18.27 -9.92
C THR A 302 -3.55 19.64 -9.58
N GLY A 303 -4.88 19.81 -9.67
CA GLY A 303 -5.54 21.08 -9.30
C GLY A 303 -5.43 21.39 -7.81
N HIS A 304 -5.44 20.35 -6.94
CA HIS A 304 -5.15 20.50 -5.52
C HIS A 304 -3.67 20.81 -5.29
N ALA A 305 -2.75 20.14 -5.98
CA ALA A 305 -1.32 20.42 -5.91
C ALA A 305 -1.00 21.87 -6.24
N GLN A 306 -1.58 22.43 -7.32
CA GLN A 306 -1.43 23.86 -7.70
C GLN A 306 -1.83 24.81 -6.56
N GLN A 307 -2.90 24.50 -5.83
CA GLN A 307 -3.37 25.34 -4.72
C GLN A 307 -2.55 25.14 -3.45
N ASN A 308 -2.21 23.88 -3.13
CA ASN A 308 -1.39 23.54 -1.96
C ASN A 308 0.02 24.14 -2.04
N LEU A 309 0.57 24.20 -3.25
CA LEU A 309 1.94 24.62 -3.53
C LEU A 309 2.04 26.08 -4.04
N ALA A 310 0.92 26.80 -4.15
CA ALA A 310 0.90 28.17 -4.66
C ALA A 310 1.93 29.13 -4.01
N PRO A 311 2.24 29.03 -2.69
CA PRO A 311 3.26 29.86 -2.07
C PRO A 311 4.71 29.46 -2.44
N LEU A 312 4.94 28.32 -3.10
CA LEU A 312 6.25 27.70 -3.31
C LEU A 312 6.74 27.78 -4.77
N ASP A 313 5.96 28.41 -5.65
CA ASP A 313 6.27 28.52 -7.09
C ASP A 313 6.55 27.17 -7.80
N VAL A 314 5.80 26.13 -7.41
CA VAL A 314 5.92 24.79 -7.99
C VAL A 314 5.04 24.65 -9.23
N ASN A 315 5.58 24.11 -10.31
CA ASN A 315 4.84 23.83 -11.52
C ASN A 315 4.15 22.45 -11.43
N ALA A 316 2.82 22.42 -11.33
CA ALA A 316 2.04 21.19 -11.27
C ALA A 316 1.50 20.80 -12.66
N VAL A 317 1.94 19.65 -13.17
CA VAL A 317 1.64 19.14 -14.52
C VAL A 317 0.69 17.96 -14.48
N THR A 318 -0.44 18.05 -15.19
CA THR A 318 -1.34 16.89 -15.37
C THR A 318 -0.86 16.03 -16.53
N ALA A 319 -0.17 14.94 -16.23
CA ALA A 319 0.30 13.99 -17.22
C ALA A 319 0.56 12.60 -16.57
N ARG A 320 0.56 11.55 -17.38
CA ARG A 320 1.18 10.29 -16.97
C ARG A 320 2.69 10.50 -16.94
N VAL A 321 3.35 9.97 -15.90
CA VAL A 321 4.80 10.14 -15.69
C VAL A 321 5.62 9.62 -16.88
N ASP A 322 5.28 8.43 -17.42
CA ASP A 322 5.94 7.86 -18.58
C ASP A 322 5.89 8.77 -19.82
N ARG A 323 4.75 9.42 -20.06
CA ARG A 323 4.56 10.35 -21.19
C ARG A 323 5.25 11.69 -20.95
N TYR A 324 5.20 12.19 -19.73
CA TYR A 324 5.89 13.42 -19.37
C TYR A 324 7.39 13.30 -19.59
N LEU A 325 8.02 12.25 -19.03
CA LEU A 325 9.45 11.99 -19.18
C LEU A 325 9.87 11.75 -20.64
N ALA A 326 9.02 11.07 -21.43
CA ALA A 326 9.28 10.84 -22.86
C ALA A 326 9.18 12.12 -23.71
N ALA A 327 8.44 13.14 -23.24
CA ALA A 327 8.28 14.42 -23.94
C ALA A 327 9.39 15.44 -23.61
N LEU A 328 10.21 15.18 -22.59
CA LEU A 328 11.33 16.06 -22.26
C LEU A 328 12.40 16.05 -23.35
N PRO A 329 13.03 17.20 -23.64
CA PRO A 329 14.10 17.28 -24.62
C PRO A 329 15.29 16.36 -24.22
N PRO A 330 16.06 15.84 -25.17
CA PRO A 330 17.21 14.96 -24.88
C PRO A 330 18.30 15.63 -24.01
N THR A 331 18.31 16.95 -23.95
CA THR A 331 19.26 17.75 -23.16
C THR A 331 18.73 18.07 -21.77
N ALA A 332 17.51 17.65 -21.42
CA ALA A 332 16.96 17.90 -20.09
C ALA A 332 17.75 17.14 -19.04
N THR A 333 17.98 17.79 -17.93
CA THR A 333 18.60 17.24 -16.71
C THR A 333 17.67 17.50 -15.51
N ALA A 334 17.89 16.78 -14.42
CA ALA A 334 17.24 17.06 -13.15
C ALA A 334 18.28 16.99 -12.02
N GLY A 335 18.04 17.71 -10.95
CA GLY A 335 18.76 17.57 -9.67
C GLY A 335 18.18 16.36 -8.89
N ALA A 336 17.44 16.63 -7.81
CA ALA A 336 16.78 15.58 -7.06
C ALA A 336 15.42 15.18 -7.68
N VAL A 337 15.10 13.89 -7.56
CA VAL A 337 13.79 13.34 -7.98
C VAL A 337 13.18 12.57 -6.82
N VAL A 338 11.90 12.83 -6.53
CA VAL A 338 11.09 11.93 -5.69
C VAL A 338 10.22 11.07 -6.61
N LEU A 339 10.18 9.78 -6.35
CA LEU A 339 9.47 8.78 -7.15
C LEU A 339 8.57 7.96 -6.22
N ASP A 340 7.25 8.18 -6.28
CA ASP A 340 6.24 7.47 -5.46
C ASP A 340 5.22 6.76 -6.36
N PRO A 341 5.62 5.70 -7.05
CA PRO A 341 4.77 5.04 -8.04
C PRO A 341 3.68 4.18 -7.37
N PRO A 342 2.63 3.79 -8.12
CA PRO A 342 1.63 2.84 -7.65
C PRO A 342 2.25 1.46 -7.38
N ARG A 343 1.49 0.55 -6.77
CA ARG A 343 1.91 -0.84 -6.42
C ARG A 343 2.61 -1.62 -7.54
N ALA A 344 2.37 -1.28 -8.79
CA ALA A 344 3.03 -1.93 -9.92
C ALA A 344 4.52 -1.52 -10.09
N GLY A 345 4.97 -0.49 -9.36
CA GLY A 345 6.26 0.15 -9.51
C GLY A 345 6.29 1.20 -10.62
N ALA A 346 7.45 1.83 -10.82
CA ALA A 346 7.68 2.79 -11.89
C ALA A 346 7.80 2.09 -13.25
N GLY A 347 8.42 0.92 -13.25
CA GLY A 347 8.65 0.10 -14.43
C GLY A 347 9.81 0.57 -15.32
N ARG A 348 10.33 -0.33 -16.13
CA ARG A 348 11.55 -0.13 -16.95
C ARG A 348 11.53 1.16 -17.77
N ALA A 349 10.41 1.50 -18.40
CA ALA A 349 10.32 2.69 -19.25
C ALA A 349 10.57 4.01 -18.49
N VAL A 350 10.08 4.10 -17.25
CA VAL A 350 10.31 5.27 -16.38
C VAL A 350 11.75 5.25 -15.87
N VAL A 351 12.27 4.10 -15.45
CA VAL A 351 13.67 3.96 -15.01
C VAL A 351 14.66 4.33 -16.12
N ASP A 352 14.44 3.85 -17.35
CA ASP A 352 15.27 4.19 -18.52
C ASP A 352 15.21 5.71 -18.83
N ALA A 353 14.03 6.33 -18.66
CA ALA A 353 13.88 7.76 -18.87
C ALA A 353 14.61 8.57 -17.78
N LEU A 354 14.53 8.16 -16.53
CA LEU A 354 15.26 8.78 -15.42
C LEU A 354 16.77 8.61 -15.57
N HIS A 355 17.23 7.45 -16.05
CA HIS A 355 18.65 7.27 -16.36
C HIS A 355 19.15 8.27 -17.42
N ARG A 356 18.37 8.53 -18.49
CA ARG A 356 18.70 9.55 -19.50
C ARG A 356 18.68 10.96 -18.96
N LEU A 357 17.70 11.26 -18.10
CA LEU A 357 17.53 12.57 -17.44
C LEU A 357 18.69 12.88 -16.49
N SER A 358 19.36 11.85 -16.00
CA SER A 358 20.60 11.95 -15.24
C SER A 358 20.49 12.73 -13.92
N PRO A 359 19.45 12.51 -13.08
CA PRO A 359 19.37 13.23 -11.82
C PRO A 359 20.56 12.88 -10.88
N ASP A 360 20.88 13.80 -9.98
CA ASP A 360 21.94 13.62 -8.98
C ASP A 360 21.55 12.57 -7.94
N ALA A 361 20.29 12.59 -7.53
CA ALA A 361 19.71 11.63 -6.58
C ALA A 361 18.24 11.35 -6.85
N ILE A 362 17.79 10.16 -6.46
CA ILE A 362 16.38 9.78 -6.47
C ILE A 362 16.01 9.24 -5.08
N ALA A 363 14.97 9.81 -4.46
CA ALA A 363 14.29 9.19 -3.34
C ALA A 363 13.12 8.37 -3.89
N TYR A 364 13.21 7.04 -3.80
CA TYR A 364 12.17 6.13 -4.24
C TYR A 364 11.31 5.69 -3.06
N VAL A 365 10.05 6.06 -3.03
CA VAL A 365 9.03 5.65 -2.06
C VAL A 365 8.25 4.47 -2.65
N ALA A 366 8.08 3.38 -1.91
CA ALA A 366 7.47 2.17 -2.42
C ALA A 366 6.62 1.44 -1.38
N CYS A 367 5.39 1.10 -1.76
CA CYS A 367 4.47 0.30 -0.95
C CYS A 367 4.46 -1.21 -1.31
N ASP A 368 5.19 -1.61 -2.38
CA ASP A 368 5.29 -3.00 -2.81
C ASP A 368 6.77 -3.42 -2.92
N PRO A 369 7.25 -4.37 -2.09
CA PRO A 369 8.64 -4.78 -2.05
C PRO A 369 9.13 -5.46 -3.33
N VAL A 370 8.25 -6.16 -4.05
CA VAL A 370 8.61 -6.88 -5.27
C VAL A 370 8.75 -5.92 -6.44
N ALA A 371 7.86 -4.93 -6.55
CA ALA A 371 7.95 -3.88 -7.54
C ALA A 371 9.19 -3.01 -7.31
N LEU A 372 9.44 -2.60 -6.06
CA LEU A 372 10.66 -1.89 -5.68
C LEU A 372 11.92 -2.66 -6.10
N ALA A 373 12.01 -3.94 -5.72
CA ALA A 373 13.19 -4.75 -6.01
C ALA A 373 13.46 -4.90 -7.53
N ARG A 374 12.41 -5.03 -8.35
CA ARG A 374 12.53 -5.07 -9.83
C ARG A 374 13.06 -3.75 -10.38
N ASP A 375 12.51 -2.63 -9.91
CA ASP A 375 12.93 -1.30 -10.37
C ASP A 375 14.35 -0.99 -9.91
N LEU A 376 14.73 -1.31 -8.67
CA LEU A 376 16.10 -1.20 -8.17
C LEU A 376 17.08 -2.06 -9.00
N GLY A 377 16.68 -3.27 -9.39
CA GLY A 377 17.47 -4.10 -10.31
C GLY A 377 17.73 -3.40 -11.64
N THR A 378 16.70 -2.78 -12.21
CA THR A 378 16.81 -2.00 -13.46
C THR A 378 17.71 -0.77 -13.29
N PHE A 379 17.60 -0.03 -12.17
CA PHE A 379 18.51 1.07 -11.87
C PHE A 379 19.97 0.60 -11.77
N ARG A 380 20.22 -0.53 -11.10
CA ARG A 380 21.57 -1.12 -10.99
C ARG A 380 22.14 -1.58 -12.31
N GLU A 381 21.32 -2.12 -13.23
CA GLU A 381 21.73 -2.41 -14.62
C GLU A 381 22.26 -1.16 -15.33
N HIS A 382 21.74 0.02 -14.98
CA HIS A 382 22.22 1.32 -15.47
C HIS A 382 23.36 1.94 -14.66
N GLY A 383 23.93 1.20 -13.70
CA GLY A 383 25.07 1.66 -12.89
C GLY A 383 24.72 2.53 -11.70
N TRP A 384 23.42 2.65 -11.35
CA TRP A 384 23.02 3.36 -10.13
C TRP A 384 23.40 2.58 -8.88
N LYS A 385 23.78 3.32 -7.85
CA LYS A 385 24.01 2.79 -6.51
C LYS A 385 22.76 2.94 -5.68
N VAL A 386 22.37 1.88 -5.00
CA VAL A 386 21.34 1.93 -3.96
C VAL A 386 22.04 2.24 -2.65
N GLY A 387 21.74 3.40 -2.11
CA GLY A 387 22.28 3.90 -0.84
C GLY A 387 21.43 3.46 0.35
N THR A 388 21.17 4.40 1.25
CA THR A 388 20.36 4.17 2.45
C THR A 388 18.92 3.79 2.06
N MET A 389 18.40 2.74 2.72
CA MET A 389 17.00 2.38 2.69
C MET A 389 16.41 2.46 4.09
N ARG A 390 15.16 2.91 4.19
CA ARG A 390 14.38 2.88 5.44
C ARG A 390 13.07 2.17 5.18
N GLY A 391 12.61 1.35 6.13
CA GLY A 391 11.35 0.64 6.04
C GLY A 391 10.41 1.02 7.18
N PHE A 392 9.11 1.16 6.92
CA PHE A 392 8.12 1.65 7.88
C PHE A 392 6.88 0.76 7.94
N ASP A 393 6.50 0.37 9.15
CA ASP A 393 5.25 -0.37 9.42
C ASP A 393 4.06 0.60 9.52
N LEU A 394 3.65 1.16 8.37
CA LEU A 394 2.51 2.06 8.27
C LEU A 394 1.15 1.32 8.19
N PHE A 395 1.18 -0.02 8.14
CA PHE A 395 -0.01 -0.86 8.02
C PHE A 395 0.07 -2.05 8.98
N PRO A 396 0.10 -1.80 10.32
CA PRO A 396 0.13 -2.88 11.30
C PRO A 396 -1.02 -3.87 11.06
N HIS A 397 -0.79 -5.14 11.39
CA HIS A 397 -1.70 -6.26 11.20
C HIS A 397 -2.00 -6.64 9.74
N SER A 398 -1.43 -5.94 8.77
CA SER A 398 -1.47 -6.33 7.36
C SER A 398 -0.08 -6.64 6.82
N HIS A 399 0.00 -7.25 5.64
CA HIS A 399 1.28 -7.57 5.00
C HIS A 399 1.96 -6.35 4.35
N HIS A 400 1.29 -5.22 4.28
CA HIS A 400 1.82 -3.99 3.66
C HIS A 400 2.82 -3.27 4.56
N PHE A 401 3.76 -2.59 3.94
CA PHE A 401 4.72 -1.67 4.56
C PHE A 401 5.27 -0.73 3.50
N GLU A 402 5.93 0.34 3.92
CA GLU A 402 6.56 1.31 3.02
C GLU A 402 8.08 1.22 3.13
N VAL A 403 8.76 1.47 2.01
CA VAL A 403 10.21 1.59 1.94
C VAL A 403 10.56 2.89 1.22
N VAL A 404 11.51 3.64 1.76
CA VAL A 404 12.11 4.79 1.07
C VAL A 404 13.58 4.47 0.82
N ALA A 405 14.01 4.52 -0.44
CA ALA A 405 15.36 4.18 -0.87
C ALA A 405 16.04 5.37 -1.57
N LEU A 406 17.29 5.67 -1.21
CA LEU A 406 18.12 6.62 -1.92
C LEU A 406 18.87 5.92 -3.06
N LEU A 407 18.81 6.51 -4.25
CA LEU A 407 19.61 6.10 -5.41
C LEU A 407 20.50 7.27 -5.82
N THR A 408 21.78 6.97 -6.05
CA THR A 408 22.80 7.93 -6.54
C THR A 408 23.63 7.30 -7.66
N ARG A 409 24.40 8.11 -8.33
CA ARG A 409 25.33 7.64 -9.38
C ARG A 409 26.71 7.27 -8.86
#